data_8a8e414ecda6eff8739686e57a580711
#
_entry.id   8a8e414ecda6eff8739686e57a580711
#
_cell.length_a   1.000
_cell.length_b   1.000
_cell.length_c   1.000
_cell.angle_alpha   90.00
_cell.angle_beta   90.00
_cell.angle_gamma   90.00
#
_symmetry.space_group_name_H-M   'P 1'
#
loop_
_entity.id
_entity.type
_entity.pdbx_description
1 polymer ?
#
loop_
_entity_poly.entity_id
_entity_poly.type
_entity_poly.pdbx_seq_one_letter_code
_entity_poly.pdbx_strand_id
1 'polypeptide(L)'
;RQPRMAHLFPGATDETGRVVEYPGGLRRERSRFDGDGILGSRGGAKASADFVYLAPVSGKGVTVRTFCEVTRIERREAAVGEGYELRFRNLAAKTGETVCARRVVLAAGTMNTLRLLFASASGPAGLAPMPSLGRRFGANSDMMGFWSRPDSLHSSFHAPAAMGAFTVEGHDSATLGMGSLGGFDTLPLPHWLKRRLARTWMLYGFGADSGNASVRYDDDRLQLHY
;
A
#
# COMPACT_ATOMS: atom_id res chain seq x y z
N ARG A 1 13.49 -8.14 -24.02
CA ARG A 1 13.29 -8.74 -22.67
C ARG A 1 11.82 -9.02 -22.53
N GLN A 2 11.40 -10.26 -22.28
CA GLN A 2 10.01 -10.57 -22.01
C GLN A 2 9.57 -9.81 -20.74
N PRO A 3 8.43 -9.10 -20.77
CA PRO A 3 7.93 -8.42 -19.58
C PRO A 3 7.67 -9.48 -18.52
N ARG A 4 8.39 -9.38 -17.41
CA ARG A 4 8.08 -10.19 -16.23
C ARG A 4 6.78 -9.65 -15.68
N MET A 5 5.72 -10.46 -15.72
CA MET A 5 4.45 -10.12 -15.09
C MET A 5 4.71 -9.87 -13.60
N ALA A 6 4.43 -8.65 -13.17
CA ALA A 6 4.53 -8.29 -11.78
C ALA A 6 3.52 -9.13 -10.98
N HIS A 7 4.05 -10.09 -10.29
CA HIS A 7 3.60 -10.70 -9.05
C HIS A 7 2.09 -10.88 -8.76
N LEU A 8 1.32 -11.29 -9.75
CA LEU A 8 0.21 -12.15 -9.44
C LEU A 8 0.83 -13.50 -9.10
N PHE A 9 0.66 -13.90 -7.87
CA PHE A 9 1.25 -15.12 -7.37
C PHE A 9 0.75 -16.31 -8.21
N PRO A 10 1.61 -17.01 -8.98
CA PRO A 10 1.18 -18.06 -9.89
C PRO A 10 0.73 -19.33 -9.17
N GLY A 11 0.87 -19.39 -7.87
CA GLY A 11 0.38 -20.52 -7.12
C GLY A 11 0.56 -20.34 -5.63
N ALA A 12 -0.52 -20.44 -4.89
CA ALA A 12 -0.51 -20.76 -3.47
C ALA A 12 -0.47 -22.30 -3.31
N THR A 13 0.25 -22.97 -4.17
CA THR A 13 0.46 -24.42 -4.07
C THR A 13 1.91 -24.64 -3.69
N ASP A 14 2.13 -25.63 -2.83
CA ASP A 14 3.44 -26.19 -2.64
C ASP A 14 3.91 -26.88 -3.95
N GLU A 15 5.12 -27.41 -3.97
CA GLU A 15 5.68 -28.11 -5.13
C GLU A 15 4.81 -29.28 -5.62
N THR A 16 3.88 -29.75 -4.78
CA THR A 16 2.94 -30.85 -5.09
C THR A 16 1.60 -30.35 -5.61
N GLY A 17 1.39 -29.05 -5.75
CA GLY A 17 0.13 -28.46 -6.23
C GLY A 17 -0.95 -28.32 -5.16
N ARG A 18 -0.64 -28.51 -3.89
CA ARG A 18 -1.57 -28.33 -2.78
C ARG A 18 -1.77 -26.87 -2.44
N VAL A 19 -2.99 -26.53 -2.05
CA VAL A 19 -3.31 -25.19 -1.53
C VAL A 19 -2.55 -24.98 -0.22
N VAL A 20 -1.82 -23.87 -0.13
CA VAL A 20 -1.10 -23.52 1.10
C VAL A 20 -2.09 -22.94 2.10
N GLU A 21 -2.14 -23.56 3.26
CA GLU A 21 -2.90 -23.04 4.42
C GLU A 21 -1.92 -22.39 5.41
N TYR A 22 -2.26 -21.19 5.85
CA TYR A 22 -1.50 -20.45 6.84
C TYR A 22 -2.13 -20.57 8.23
N PRO A 23 -1.35 -20.35 9.31
CA PRO A 23 -1.91 -20.26 10.66
C PRO A 23 -3.07 -19.26 10.72
N GLY A 24 -4.12 -19.62 11.46
CA GLY A 24 -5.35 -18.80 11.54
C GLY A 24 -6.39 -19.11 10.47
N GLY A 25 -6.23 -20.19 9.70
CA GLY A 25 -7.21 -20.64 8.71
C GLY A 25 -7.20 -19.81 7.40
N LEU A 26 -6.18 -18.98 7.22
CA LEU A 26 -6.01 -18.24 5.95
C LEU A 26 -5.58 -19.21 4.86
N ARG A 27 -6.38 -19.27 3.81
CA ARG A 27 -6.16 -20.14 2.66
C ARG A 27 -5.84 -19.31 1.43
N ARG A 28 -4.86 -19.74 0.64
CA ARG A 28 -4.52 -19.14 -0.65
C ARG A 28 -4.78 -20.13 -1.77
N GLU A 29 -5.42 -19.66 -2.82
CA GLU A 29 -5.65 -20.41 -4.04
C GLU A 29 -4.85 -19.80 -5.19
N ARG A 30 -4.58 -20.64 -6.19
CA ARG A 30 -3.94 -20.17 -7.42
C ARG A 30 -4.82 -19.15 -8.12
N SER A 31 -4.23 -18.08 -8.65
CA SER A 31 -4.96 -17.13 -9.49
C SER A 31 -5.52 -17.82 -10.73
N ARG A 32 -6.76 -17.55 -11.03
CA ARG A 32 -7.42 -17.96 -12.28
C ARG A 32 -7.35 -16.89 -13.35
N PHE A 33 -6.70 -15.75 -13.04
CA PHE A 33 -6.66 -14.56 -13.90
C PHE A 33 -8.07 -14.01 -14.24
N ASP A 34 -9.01 -14.14 -13.33
CA ASP A 34 -10.42 -13.80 -13.47
C ASP A 34 -10.78 -12.51 -12.72
N GLY A 35 -9.86 -11.56 -12.66
CA GLY A 35 -10.06 -10.28 -11.99
C GLY A 35 -9.33 -10.14 -10.65
N ASP A 36 -8.47 -11.07 -10.31
CA ASP A 36 -7.55 -10.93 -9.19
C ASP A 36 -6.64 -9.72 -9.42
N GLY A 37 -6.92 -8.60 -8.77
CA GLY A 37 -6.16 -7.40 -9.07
C GLY A 37 -6.42 -6.24 -8.12
N ILE A 38 -6.88 -5.11 -8.66
CA ILE A 38 -6.99 -3.83 -7.93
C ILE A 38 -7.89 -3.97 -6.70
N LEU A 39 -9.04 -4.60 -6.83
CA LEU A 39 -10.01 -4.78 -5.74
C LEU A 39 -9.70 -5.97 -4.82
N GLY A 40 -8.60 -6.66 -5.04
CA GLY A 40 -8.20 -7.82 -4.23
C GLY A 40 -8.39 -9.15 -4.95
N SER A 41 -8.30 -10.24 -4.18
CA SER A 41 -8.43 -11.60 -4.66
C SER A 41 -9.24 -12.42 -3.67
N ARG A 42 -10.35 -13.01 -4.12
CA ARG A 42 -11.20 -13.84 -3.26
C ARG A 42 -10.48 -15.07 -2.72
N GLY A 43 -9.65 -15.68 -3.56
CA GLY A 43 -8.86 -16.86 -3.20
C GLY A 43 -7.52 -16.55 -2.55
N GLY A 44 -7.22 -15.28 -2.24
CA GLY A 44 -5.93 -14.89 -1.68
C GLY A 44 -4.76 -15.01 -2.66
N ALA A 45 -5.02 -15.07 -3.96
CA ALA A 45 -3.97 -15.19 -4.98
C ALA A 45 -3.07 -13.95 -5.05
N LYS A 46 -3.61 -12.76 -4.73
CA LYS A 46 -2.81 -11.54 -4.65
C LYS A 46 -1.80 -11.65 -3.50
N ALA A 47 -0.53 -11.43 -3.81
CA ALA A 47 0.54 -11.40 -2.82
C ALA A 47 0.50 -10.08 -2.03
N SER A 48 -0.40 -9.99 -1.07
CA SER A 48 -0.50 -8.86 -0.15
C SER A 48 0.28 -9.11 1.14
N ALA A 49 0.62 -8.06 1.86
CA ALA A 49 1.49 -8.12 3.04
C ALA A 49 0.90 -8.99 4.18
N ASP A 50 -0.42 -9.01 4.31
CA ASP A 50 -1.13 -9.85 5.28
C ASP A 50 -0.92 -11.35 5.00
N PHE A 51 -1.02 -11.78 3.74
CA PHE A 51 -0.82 -13.18 3.37
C PHE A 51 0.66 -13.58 3.34
N VAL A 52 1.54 -12.70 2.84
CA VAL A 52 2.94 -13.06 2.60
C VAL A 52 3.79 -12.93 3.85
N TYR A 53 3.50 -11.96 4.70
CA TYR A 53 4.34 -11.66 5.86
C TYR A 53 3.63 -11.84 7.19
N LEU A 54 2.41 -11.35 7.36
CA LEU A 54 1.74 -11.38 8.66
C LEU A 54 1.18 -12.76 9.00
N ALA A 55 0.51 -13.43 8.07
CA ALA A 55 -0.07 -14.74 8.32
C ALA A 55 0.98 -15.81 8.72
N PRO A 56 2.16 -15.91 8.08
CA PRO A 56 3.17 -16.88 8.45
C PRO A 56 3.78 -16.67 9.84
N VAL A 57 3.71 -15.47 10.40
CA VAL A 57 4.27 -15.15 11.73
C VAL A 57 3.21 -14.99 12.80
N SER A 58 1.95 -15.12 12.45
CA SER A 58 0.83 -15.14 13.40
C SER A 58 1.03 -16.30 14.39
N GLY A 59 0.90 -16.01 15.68
CA GLY A 59 1.13 -16.98 16.75
C GLY A 59 2.61 -17.28 17.05
N LYS A 60 3.57 -16.64 16.37
CA LYS A 60 5.02 -16.80 16.59
C LYS A 60 5.63 -15.61 17.34
N GLY A 61 4.97 -15.12 18.36
CA GLY A 61 5.45 -13.99 19.17
C GLY A 61 5.17 -12.61 18.55
N VAL A 62 4.47 -12.53 17.42
CA VAL A 62 4.00 -11.29 16.83
C VAL A 62 2.56 -11.04 17.23
N THR A 63 2.30 -9.88 17.83
CA THR A 63 0.94 -9.42 18.16
C THR A 63 0.53 -8.33 17.17
N VAL A 64 -0.54 -8.57 16.42
CA VAL A 64 -1.16 -7.58 15.53
C VAL A 64 -2.35 -6.95 16.26
N ARG A 65 -2.31 -5.64 16.44
CA ARG A 65 -3.42 -4.87 17.03
C ARG A 65 -4.07 -4.03 15.93
N THR A 66 -5.24 -4.44 15.50
CA THR A 66 -6.05 -3.71 14.52
C THR A 66 -6.83 -2.56 15.19
N PHE A 67 -7.32 -1.63 14.41
CA PHE A 67 -8.05 -0.44 14.88
C PHE A 67 -7.28 0.41 15.90
N CYS A 68 -5.95 0.36 15.88
CA CYS A 68 -5.09 1.15 16.74
C CYS A 68 -4.35 2.20 15.91
N GLU A 69 -4.72 3.46 16.06
CA GLU A 69 -4.08 4.58 15.37
C GLU A 69 -3.04 5.24 16.28
N VAL A 70 -1.76 5.09 15.97
CA VAL A 70 -0.69 5.77 16.70
C VAL A 70 -0.74 7.25 16.38
N THR A 71 -0.84 8.08 17.41
CA THR A 71 -0.98 9.53 17.28
C THR A 71 0.28 10.28 17.67
N ARG A 72 1.15 9.69 18.51
CA ARG A 72 2.36 10.33 19.00
C ARG A 72 3.40 9.32 19.45
N ILE A 73 4.66 9.66 19.27
CA ILE A 73 5.82 8.92 19.77
C ILE A 73 6.64 9.89 20.61
N GLU A 74 6.96 9.52 21.84
CA GLU A 74 7.76 10.30 22.77
C GLU A 74 8.98 9.50 23.21
N ARG A 75 10.09 10.18 23.47
CA ARG A 75 11.27 9.55 24.05
C ARG A 75 11.03 9.34 25.55
N ARG A 76 11.46 8.21 26.05
CA ARG A 76 11.50 7.97 27.49
C ARG A 76 12.85 8.38 28.04
N GLU A 77 12.84 9.03 29.22
CA GLU A 77 14.05 9.36 29.92
C GLU A 77 14.76 8.11 30.46
N ALA A 78 16.09 8.15 30.51
CA ALA A 78 16.91 7.02 30.97
C ALA A 78 16.54 6.53 32.37
N ALA A 79 16.09 7.43 33.26
CA ALA A 79 15.65 7.10 34.61
C ALA A 79 14.44 6.16 34.69
N VAL A 80 13.62 6.13 33.64
CA VAL A 80 12.39 5.28 33.52
C VAL A 80 12.60 4.12 32.55
N GLY A 81 13.82 3.93 32.03
CA GLY A 81 14.16 2.93 31.02
C GLY A 81 14.19 3.51 29.60
N GLU A 82 15.33 3.31 28.94
CA GLU A 82 15.55 3.82 27.57
C GLU A 82 14.55 3.23 26.57
N GLY A 83 14.05 4.07 25.66
CA GLY A 83 13.11 3.65 24.62
C GLY A 83 12.13 4.74 24.23
N TYR A 84 10.95 4.31 23.87
CA TYR A 84 9.88 5.17 23.38
C TYR A 84 8.55 4.81 24.04
N GLU A 85 7.72 5.81 24.25
CA GLU A 85 6.29 5.66 24.55
C GLU A 85 5.49 6.02 23.31
N LEU A 86 4.59 5.14 22.89
CA LEU A 86 3.69 5.36 21.78
C LEU A 86 2.28 5.57 22.34
N ARG A 87 1.69 6.71 22.01
CA ARG A 87 0.28 6.99 22.30
C ARG A 87 -0.56 6.62 21.08
N PHE A 88 -1.63 5.92 21.31
CA PHE A 88 -2.55 5.53 20.23
C PHE A 88 -4.00 5.58 20.65
N ARG A 89 -4.86 5.76 19.68
CA ARG A 89 -6.31 5.65 19.84
C ARG A 89 -6.76 4.26 19.45
N ASN A 90 -7.45 3.59 20.34
CA ASN A 90 -8.18 2.37 20.02
C ASN A 90 -9.54 2.79 19.44
N LEU A 91 -9.69 2.66 18.12
CA LEU A 91 -10.88 3.13 17.40
C LEU A 91 -12.11 2.27 17.67
N ALA A 92 -11.92 1.00 18.02
CA ALA A 92 -13.00 0.10 18.38
C ALA A 92 -13.53 0.41 19.79
N ALA A 93 -12.64 0.57 20.77
CA ALA A 93 -12.99 0.90 22.15
C ALA A 93 -13.23 2.40 22.39
N LYS A 94 -12.82 3.26 21.44
CA LYS A 94 -12.84 4.73 21.55
C LYS A 94 -12.05 5.26 22.76
N THR A 95 -10.97 4.61 23.10
CA THR A 95 -10.07 4.96 24.22
C THR A 95 -8.70 5.39 23.74
N GLY A 96 -8.03 6.23 24.54
CA GLY A 96 -6.61 6.51 24.41
C GLY A 96 -5.80 5.50 25.24
N GLU A 97 -4.76 4.95 24.64
CA GLU A 97 -3.88 3.96 25.26
C GLU A 97 -2.42 4.30 24.98
N THR A 98 -1.51 3.72 25.78
CA THR A 98 -0.07 3.85 25.59
C THR A 98 0.59 2.47 25.58
N VAL A 99 1.72 2.39 24.86
CA VAL A 99 2.61 1.23 24.90
C VAL A 99 4.05 1.69 24.88
N CYS A 100 4.91 0.99 25.62
CA CYS A 100 6.35 1.28 25.64
C CYS A 100 7.11 0.26 24.78
N ALA A 101 8.11 0.75 24.05
CA ALA A 101 8.95 -0.08 23.20
C ALA A 101 10.40 0.42 23.24
N ARG A 102 11.35 -0.49 23.20
CA ARG A 102 12.79 -0.15 23.08
C ARG A 102 13.14 0.36 21.68
N ARG A 103 12.47 -0.13 20.67
CA ARG A 103 12.68 0.23 19.26
C ARG A 103 11.33 0.40 18.58
N VAL A 104 11.25 1.34 17.66
CA VAL A 104 10.05 1.60 16.86
C VAL A 104 10.43 1.59 15.38
N VAL A 105 9.66 0.88 14.59
CA VAL A 105 9.76 0.89 13.12
C VAL A 105 8.55 1.62 12.56
N LEU A 106 8.80 2.68 11.81
CA LEU A 106 7.75 3.47 11.16
C LEU A 106 7.50 2.90 9.76
N ALA A 107 6.33 2.33 9.56
CA ALA A 107 5.90 1.74 8.29
C ALA A 107 4.47 2.17 7.91
N ALA A 108 4.09 3.40 8.27
CA ALA A 108 2.72 3.91 8.11
C ALA A 108 2.44 4.53 6.70
N GLY A 109 3.35 4.34 5.75
CA GLY A 109 3.34 5.02 4.46
C GLY A 109 3.82 6.47 4.58
N THR A 110 4.13 7.11 3.44
CA THR A 110 4.80 8.41 3.42
C THR A 110 4.03 9.48 4.21
N MET A 111 2.76 9.70 3.89
CA MET A 111 1.99 10.78 4.48
C MET A 111 1.73 10.57 5.98
N ASN A 112 1.30 9.37 6.38
CA ASN A 112 1.04 9.11 7.79
C ASN A 112 2.33 9.09 8.63
N THR A 113 3.45 8.63 8.08
CA THR A 113 4.75 8.71 8.73
C THR A 113 5.17 10.16 8.95
N LEU A 114 5.02 11.03 7.93
CA LEU A 114 5.29 12.46 8.08
C LEU A 114 4.41 13.10 9.15
N ARG A 115 3.10 12.84 9.10
CA ARG A 115 2.16 13.35 10.12
C ARG A 115 2.57 12.93 11.52
N LEU A 116 2.88 11.65 11.71
CA LEU A 116 3.27 11.12 13.00
C LEU A 116 4.59 11.73 13.50
N LEU A 117 5.58 11.90 12.63
CA LEU A 117 6.86 12.52 12.98
C LEU A 117 6.69 14.01 13.33
N PHE A 118 5.91 14.77 12.56
CA PHE A 118 5.60 16.17 12.88
C PHE A 118 4.88 16.28 14.24
N ALA A 119 3.84 15.49 14.47
CA ALA A 119 3.13 15.47 15.74
C ALA A 119 4.02 15.10 16.91
N SER A 120 5.06 14.28 16.67
CA SER A 120 6.00 13.79 17.70
C SER A 120 7.22 14.68 17.89
N ALA A 121 7.48 15.65 17.03
CA ALA A 121 8.65 16.53 17.10
C ALA A 121 8.53 17.61 18.21
N SER A 122 7.31 17.94 18.63
CA SER A 122 7.05 19.01 19.60
C SER A 122 6.95 18.49 21.03
N GLY A 123 7.27 19.38 22.00
CA GLY A 123 7.17 19.12 23.44
C GLY A 123 8.47 18.61 24.07
N PRO A 124 8.54 18.57 25.40
CA PRO A 124 9.77 18.26 26.14
C PRO A 124 10.25 16.82 25.95
N ALA A 125 9.36 15.87 25.75
CA ALA A 125 9.67 14.47 25.45
C ALA A 125 9.62 14.17 23.95
N GLY A 126 9.60 15.20 23.11
CA GLY A 126 9.55 15.08 21.65
C GLY A 126 10.77 14.36 21.06
N LEU A 127 10.59 13.90 19.84
CA LEU A 127 11.69 13.31 19.08
C LEU A 127 12.77 14.37 18.80
N ALA A 128 14.00 13.92 18.57
CA ALA A 128 15.11 14.83 18.23
C ALA A 128 14.76 15.67 16.98
N PRO A 129 15.32 16.89 16.87
CA PRO A 129 15.09 17.74 15.71
C PRO A 129 15.37 17.03 14.38
N MET A 130 14.47 17.17 13.43
CA MET A 130 14.54 16.58 12.09
C MET A 130 14.50 17.70 11.05
N PRO A 131 15.63 18.38 10.77
CA PRO A 131 15.64 19.60 9.93
C PRO A 131 15.22 19.37 8.48
N SER A 132 15.27 18.13 8.00
CA SER A 132 14.84 17.75 6.65
C SER A 132 13.41 17.21 6.59
N LEU A 133 12.69 17.15 7.73
CA LEU A 133 11.34 16.62 7.76
C LEU A 133 10.42 17.44 6.86
N GLY A 134 9.71 16.78 5.97
CA GLY A 134 8.81 17.38 5.00
C GLY A 134 9.49 18.09 3.82
N ARG A 135 10.83 18.10 3.73
CA ARG A 135 11.55 18.69 2.60
C ARG A 135 11.81 17.65 1.51
N ARG A 136 11.97 18.15 0.28
CA ARG A 136 12.28 17.34 -0.90
C ARG A 136 11.29 16.21 -1.12
N PHE A 137 10.02 16.54 -1.01
CA PHE A 137 8.95 15.60 -1.32
C PHE A 137 8.84 15.44 -2.84
N GLY A 138 8.75 14.19 -3.28
CA GLY A 138 8.50 13.81 -4.66
C GLY A 138 7.30 12.87 -4.74
N ALA A 139 6.50 13.01 -5.77
CA ALA A 139 5.33 12.18 -6.04
C ALA A 139 5.61 11.04 -7.03
N ASN A 140 6.91 10.75 -7.32
CA ASN A 140 7.34 9.73 -8.25
C ASN A 140 6.86 9.98 -9.71
N SER A 141 6.46 11.20 -10.01
CA SER A 141 5.83 11.57 -11.29
C SER A 141 4.71 10.63 -11.71
N ASP A 142 3.99 10.08 -10.73
CA ASP A 142 2.91 9.14 -10.98
C ASP A 142 1.81 9.79 -11.82
N MET A 143 1.44 9.13 -12.89
CA MET A 143 0.34 9.52 -13.75
C MET A 143 -0.60 8.34 -13.99
N MET A 144 -1.88 8.64 -14.12
CA MET A 144 -2.90 7.66 -14.43
C MET A 144 -3.76 8.16 -15.57
N GLY A 145 -4.06 7.27 -16.50
CA GLY A 145 -4.97 7.51 -17.60
C GLY A 145 -5.84 6.29 -17.88
N PHE A 146 -6.83 6.47 -18.73
CA PHE A 146 -7.68 5.39 -19.15
C PHE A 146 -7.72 5.35 -20.67
N TRP A 147 -7.59 4.17 -21.20
CA TRP A 147 -7.67 3.92 -22.63
C TRP A 147 -8.83 2.96 -22.94
N SER A 148 -9.77 3.41 -23.74
CA SER A 148 -10.93 2.60 -24.13
C SER A 148 -10.80 2.17 -25.59
N ARG A 149 -10.94 0.87 -25.85
CA ARG A 149 -10.95 0.30 -27.18
C ARG A 149 -12.38 0.15 -27.68
N PRO A 150 -12.67 0.52 -28.93
CA PRO A 150 -14.01 0.35 -29.50
C PRO A 150 -14.35 -1.12 -29.73
N ASP A 151 -13.38 -1.96 -30.03
CA ASP A 151 -13.46 -3.34 -30.54
C ASP A 151 -12.69 -4.35 -29.68
N SER A 152 -12.82 -4.29 -28.39
CA SER A 152 -12.09 -5.20 -27.50
C SER A 152 -12.63 -6.63 -27.58
N LEU A 153 -11.78 -7.57 -28.00
CA LEU A 153 -12.05 -9.01 -27.96
C LEU A 153 -11.99 -9.58 -26.54
N HIS A 154 -11.35 -8.87 -25.61
CA HIS A 154 -11.14 -9.30 -24.23
C HIS A 154 -11.63 -8.24 -23.25
N SER A 155 -12.36 -8.68 -22.23
CA SER A 155 -12.80 -7.81 -21.16
C SER A 155 -11.63 -7.46 -20.24
N SER A 156 -11.47 -6.18 -19.92
CA SER A 156 -10.51 -5.74 -18.92
C SER A 156 -10.85 -6.23 -17.51
N PHE A 157 -12.06 -6.71 -17.26
CA PHE A 157 -12.47 -7.23 -15.95
C PHE A 157 -11.81 -8.57 -15.60
N HIS A 158 -11.42 -9.35 -16.62
CA HIS A 158 -10.87 -10.69 -16.46
C HIS A 158 -9.40 -10.78 -16.87
N ALA A 159 -8.71 -9.67 -16.82
CA ALA A 159 -7.29 -9.62 -17.13
C ALA A 159 -6.45 -9.37 -15.85
N PRO A 160 -5.15 -9.66 -15.88
CA PRO A 160 -4.24 -9.34 -14.78
C PRO A 160 -4.24 -7.86 -14.42
N ALA A 161 -4.02 -7.54 -13.15
CA ALA A 161 -3.96 -6.16 -12.66
C ALA A 161 -2.87 -5.32 -13.35
N ALA A 162 -1.77 -5.96 -13.74
CA ALA A 162 -0.71 -5.35 -14.53
C ALA A 162 -0.35 -6.28 -15.68
N MET A 163 -0.36 -5.76 -16.91
CA MET A 163 -0.14 -6.55 -18.13
C MET A 163 1.22 -6.34 -18.76
N GLY A 164 1.94 -5.32 -18.35
CA GLY A 164 3.27 -5.02 -18.85
C GLY A 164 3.69 -3.62 -18.46
N ALA A 165 4.98 -3.39 -18.54
CA ALA A 165 5.57 -2.07 -18.41
C ALA A 165 6.68 -1.94 -19.45
N PHE A 166 6.82 -0.76 -20.03
CA PHE A 166 7.85 -0.44 -21.02
C PHE A 166 8.49 0.90 -20.67
N THR A 167 9.78 0.96 -20.84
CA THR A 167 10.52 2.21 -20.74
C THR A 167 10.21 3.09 -21.95
N VAL A 168 10.04 4.37 -21.74
CA VAL A 168 9.82 5.33 -22.82
C VAL A 168 11.15 5.64 -23.47
N GLU A 169 11.25 5.45 -24.77
CA GLU A 169 12.48 5.73 -25.53
C GLU A 169 12.89 7.20 -25.36
N GLY A 170 14.17 7.42 -25.10
CA GLY A 170 14.69 8.75 -24.80
C GLY A 170 14.45 9.27 -23.38
N HIS A 171 13.78 8.47 -22.53
CA HIS A 171 13.45 8.81 -21.14
C HIS A 171 13.70 7.62 -20.22
N ASP A 172 14.96 7.31 -19.95
CA ASP A 172 15.39 6.12 -19.17
C ASP A 172 14.74 6.02 -17.76
N SER A 173 14.28 7.14 -17.23
CA SER A 173 13.61 7.21 -15.93
C SER A 173 12.07 7.08 -16.00
N ALA A 174 11.50 7.05 -17.20
CA ALA A 174 10.04 6.97 -17.38
C ALA A 174 9.60 5.56 -17.76
N THR A 175 8.64 5.03 -17.03
CA THR A 175 8.05 3.73 -17.29
C THR A 175 6.53 3.87 -17.46
N LEU A 176 6.01 3.34 -18.56
CA LEU A 176 4.58 3.22 -18.77
C LEU A 176 4.14 1.78 -18.55
N GLY A 177 3.04 1.60 -17.89
CA GLY A 177 2.41 0.32 -17.68
C GLY A 177 0.93 0.32 -18.06
N MET A 178 0.40 -0.84 -18.32
CA MET A 178 -1.02 -1.05 -18.59
C MET A 178 -1.58 -2.05 -17.60
N GLY A 179 -2.74 -1.73 -17.06
CA GLY A 179 -3.46 -2.56 -16.11
C GLY A 179 -4.90 -2.79 -16.50
N SER A 180 -5.52 -3.74 -15.86
CA SER A 180 -6.92 -4.08 -16.03
C SER A 180 -7.80 -3.44 -14.95
N LEU A 181 -9.12 -3.40 -15.22
CA LEU A 181 -10.14 -3.09 -14.23
C LEU A 181 -10.69 -4.38 -13.58
N GLY A 182 -9.80 -5.29 -13.20
CA GLY A 182 -10.17 -6.56 -12.61
C GLY A 182 -11.11 -6.42 -11.41
N GLY A 183 -12.19 -7.19 -11.39
CA GLY A 183 -13.19 -7.19 -10.33
C GLY A 183 -14.24 -6.07 -10.40
N PHE A 184 -14.13 -5.11 -11.32
CA PHE A 184 -15.13 -4.04 -11.47
C PHE A 184 -16.51 -4.52 -11.96
N ASP A 185 -16.58 -5.69 -12.56
CA ASP A 185 -17.84 -6.35 -12.92
C ASP A 185 -18.69 -6.71 -11.70
N THR A 186 -18.08 -6.88 -10.53
CA THR A 186 -18.77 -7.17 -9.27
C THR A 186 -19.42 -5.95 -8.63
N LEU A 187 -19.05 -4.74 -9.04
CA LEU A 187 -19.63 -3.52 -8.52
C LEU A 187 -21.09 -3.34 -8.97
N PRO A 188 -21.95 -2.72 -8.15
CA PRO A 188 -23.35 -2.47 -8.49
C PRO A 188 -23.50 -1.29 -9.47
N LEU A 189 -22.92 -1.44 -10.67
CA LEU A 189 -22.95 -0.41 -11.71
C LEU A 189 -23.99 -0.71 -12.80
N PRO A 190 -24.57 0.31 -13.44
CA PRO A 190 -25.47 0.13 -14.58
C PRO A 190 -24.80 -0.64 -15.74
N HIS A 191 -25.59 -1.43 -16.47
CA HIS A 191 -25.09 -2.33 -17.52
C HIS A 191 -24.33 -1.61 -18.65
N TRP A 192 -24.79 -0.41 -19.04
CA TRP A 192 -24.13 0.40 -20.05
C TRP A 192 -22.73 0.84 -19.61
N LEU A 193 -22.57 1.18 -18.31
CA LEU A 193 -21.29 1.59 -17.75
C LEU A 193 -20.34 0.38 -17.63
N LYS A 194 -20.83 -0.77 -17.17
CA LYS A 194 -20.04 -2.01 -17.16
C LYS A 194 -19.53 -2.37 -18.56
N ARG A 195 -20.37 -2.26 -19.60
CA ARG A 195 -19.93 -2.51 -20.98
C ARG A 195 -18.84 -1.55 -21.43
N ARG A 196 -18.90 -0.28 -21.04
CA ARG A 196 -17.85 0.69 -21.34
C ARG A 196 -16.57 0.37 -20.60
N LEU A 197 -16.66 0.13 -19.30
CA LEU A 197 -15.52 -0.21 -18.46
C LEU A 197 -14.84 -1.52 -18.86
N ALA A 198 -15.59 -2.50 -19.31
CA ALA A 198 -15.04 -3.77 -19.82
C ALA A 198 -14.08 -3.58 -21.02
N ARG A 199 -14.20 -2.48 -21.75
CA ARG A 199 -13.32 -2.11 -22.88
C ARG A 199 -12.26 -1.09 -22.50
N THR A 200 -12.19 -0.72 -21.21
CA THR A 200 -11.31 0.33 -20.72
C THR A 200 -10.14 -0.29 -19.96
N TRP A 201 -8.95 0.13 -20.31
CA TRP A 201 -7.70 -0.27 -19.66
C TRP A 201 -7.14 0.91 -18.89
N MET A 202 -6.55 0.63 -17.77
CA MET A 202 -5.82 1.64 -16.98
C MET A 202 -4.40 1.75 -17.52
N LEU A 203 -4.00 2.98 -17.84
CA LEU A 203 -2.61 3.32 -18.11
C LEU A 203 -2.03 3.98 -16.87
N TYR A 204 -0.83 3.61 -16.49
CA TYR A 204 -0.10 4.23 -15.40
C TYR A 204 1.33 4.51 -15.83
N GLY A 205 1.85 5.61 -15.34
CA GLY A 205 3.23 6.01 -15.59
C GLY A 205 3.95 6.28 -14.30
N PHE A 206 5.24 6.02 -14.30
CA PHE A 206 6.16 6.33 -13.22
C PHE A 206 7.36 7.05 -13.82
N GLY A 207 7.92 7.97 -13.07
CA GLY A 207 9.10 8.70 -13.52
C GLY A 207 9.95 9.16 -12.36
N ALA A 208 11.10 9.74 -12.65
CA ALA A 208 11.88 10.48 -11.69
C ALA A 208 11.33 11.92 -11.60
N ASP A 209 11.12 12.41 -10.39
CA ASP A 209 10.87 13.81 -10.15
C ASP A 209 12.05 14.48 -9.42
N SER A 210 12.07 15.81 -9.42
CA SER A 210 13.14 16.58 -8.80
C SER A 210 13.05 16.64 -7.27
N GLY A 211 11.96 16.14 -6.67
CA GLY A 211 11.71 16.23 -5.24
C GLY A 211 11.70 17.69 -4.76
N ASN A 212 11.09 18.59 -5.50
CA ASN A 212 11.08 20.03 -5.23
C ASN A 212 9.92 20.46 -4.34
N ALA A 213 8.97 19.59 -4.06
CA ALA A 213 7.87 19.88 -3.17
C ALA A 213 8.27 19.78 -1.69
N SER A 214 7.49 20.41 -0.85
CA SER A 214 7.61 20.34 0.60
C SER A 214 6.27 20.04 1.25
N VAL A 215 6.33 19.35 2.39
CA VAL A 215 5.16 19.06 3.23
C VAL A 215 5.32 19.83 4.53
N ARG A 216 4.30 20.57 4.91
CA ARG A 216 4.19 21.24 6.21
C ARG A 216 3.09 20.62 7.04
N TYR A 217 3.15 20.83 8.34
CA TYR A 217 2.14 20.35 9.28
C TYR A 217 1.61 21.54 10.07
N ASP A 218 0.33 21.79 9.92
CA ASP A 218 -0.38 22.87 10.56
C ASP A 218 -1.80 22.42 10.89
N ASP A 219 -2.32 22.79 12.07
CA ASP A 219 -3.65 22.42 12.54
C ASP A 219 -3.98 20.92 12.39
N ASP A 220 -3.06 20.04 12.77
CA ASP A 220 -3.19 18.57 12.65
C ASP A 220 -3.36 18.08 11.20
N ARG A 221 -2.98 18.88 10.21
CA ARG A 221 -3.08 18.59 8.79
C ARG A 221 -1.74 18.74 8.08
N LEU A 222 -1.52 17.85 7.12
CA LEU A 222 -0.41 17.98 6.19
C LEU A 222 -0.82 18.86 5.02
N GLN A 223 0.03 19.82 4.69
CA GLN A 223 -0.12 20.72 3.55
C GLN A 223 1.05 20.49 2.59
N LEU A 224 0.74 20.21 1.34
CA LEU A 224 1.72 20.01 0.28
C LEU A 224 1.91 21.31 -0.49
N HIS A 225 3.17 21.72 -0.66
CA HIS A 225 3.58 22.92 -1.39
C HIS A 225 4.56 22.54 -2.50
N TYR A 226 4.24 22.94 -3.71
CA TYR A 226 5.10 22.86 -4.90
C TYR A 226 5.79 24.18 -5.18
#